data_8e592230de3863ceda5cbab7ac2c25eb
#
_entry.id   8e592230de3863ceda5cbab7ac2c25eb
#
_cell.length_a   1.000
_cell.length_b   1.000
_cell.length_c   1.000
_cell.angle_alpha   90.00
_cell.angle_beta   90.00
_cell.angle_gamma   90.00
#
_symmetry.space_group_name_H-M   'P 1'
#
loop_
_entity.id
_entity.type
_entity.pdbx_description
1 polymer ?
#
loop_
_entity_poly.entity_id
_entity_poly.type
_entity_poly.pdbx_seq_one_letter_code
_entity_poly.pdbx_strand_id
1 'polypeptide(L)'
;MCFRNKARYDDFAERYEGVMSPLQRWGLIGLREETLKQLPPGRILEIGAGTGLNFVHYPPDARGVAGEFSREMLKIASTKTRPAGVQLLQNRAEDLPFEDGSFDAAFATLVFCSVESPREAFAEIRRVVRPGGTVMLLEHVRPRGILGPVFDLLNVLTVRLFDDHVNRRTAKLVSEAGLEVVNVKSRLFGIVNLIKCRVS
;
A
#
# COMPACT_ATOMS: atom_id res chain seq x y z
N MET A 1 15.41 6.82 14.79
CA MET A 1 14.88 5.51 14.33
C MET A 1 14.38 5.53 12.91
N CYS A 2 13.98 6.66 12.39
CA CYS A 2 13.33 6.91 11.08
C CYS A 2 14.12 6.47 9.81
N PHE A 3 15.39 6.22 9.86
CA PHE A 3 16.22 5.95 8.67
C PHE A 3 16.47 4.47 8.37
N ARG A 4 16.07 3.57 9.26
CA ARG A 4 16.42 2.15 9.16
C ARG A 4 15.64 1.43 8.04
N ASN A 5 14.34 1.68 7.91
CA ASN A 5 13.50 1.08 6.86
C ASN A 5 13.87 1.62 5.48
N LYS A 6 14.11 2.94 5.36
CA LYS A 6 14.52 3.55 4.10
C LYS A 6 15.79 2.90 3.53
N ALA A 7 16.85 2.81 4.34
CA ALA A 7 18.12 2.22 3.91
C ALA A 7 17.95 0.77 3.42
N ARG A 8 17.12 -0.03 4.11
CA ARG A 8 16.85 -1.43 3.72
C ARG A 8 16.14 -1.54 2.38
N TYR A 9 15.12 -0.70 2.15
CA TYR A 9 14.40 -0.71 0.87
C TYR A 9 15.25 -0.13 -0.26
N ASP A 10 16.11 0.86 0.01
CA ASP A 10 17.09 1.36 -0.95
C ASP A 10 18.06 0.25 -1.36
N ASP A 11 18.64 -0.51 -0.40
CA ASP A 11 19.57 -1.63 -0.67
C ASP A 11 18.88 -2.81 -1.36
N PHE A 12 17.58 -3.00 -1.17
CA PHE A 12 16.81 -4.12 -1.68
C PHE A 12 16.14 -3.84 -3.02
N ALA A 13 16.08 -2.58 -3.47
CA ALA A 13 15.28 -2.13 -4.59
C ALA A 13 15.53 -2.93 -5.89
N GLU A 14 16.79 -3.16 -6.25
CA GLU A 14 17.14 -3.92 -7.47
C GLU A 14 16.68 -5.39 -7.44
N ARG A 15 16.61 -6.00 -6.26
CA ARG A 15 16.23 -7.41 -6.08
C ARG A 15 14.74 -7.58 -5.81
N TYR A 16 14.04 -6.50 -5.48
CA TYR A 16 12.65 -6.53 -5.04
C TYR A 16 11.73 -7.27 -6.01
N GLU A 17 11.79 -6.96 -7.29
CA GLU A 17 10.91 -7.59 -8.28
C GLU A 17 11.21 -9.07 -8.48
N GLY A 18 12.48 -9.46 -8.43
CA GLY A 18 12.87 -10.86 -8.49
C GLY A 18 12.27 -11.68 -7.33
N VAL A 19 12.36 -11.15 -6.12
CA VAL A 19 11.81 -11.79 -4.91
C VAL A 19 10.28 -11.80 -4.95
N MET A 20 9.65 -10.72 -5.42
CA MET A 20 8.19 -10.63 -5.52
C MET A 20 7.60 -11.40 -6.70
N SER A 21 8.39 -11.74 -7.73
CA SER A 21 7.91 -12.37 -8.97
C SER A 21 7.11 -13.65 -8.75
N PRO A 22 7.49 -14.62 -7.90
CA PRO A 22 6.67 -15.81 -7.64
C PRO A 22 5.30 -15.45 -7.05
N LEU A 23 5.26 -14.53 -6.09
CA LEU A 23 4.02 -14.08 -5.45
C LEU A 23 3.11 -13.32 -6.43
N GLN A 24 3.70 -12.48 -7.29
CA GLN A 24 2.97 -11.79 -8.35
C GLN A 24 2.24 -12.82 -9.26
N ARG A 25 2.96 -13.84 -9.73
CA ARG A 25 2.39 -14.90 -10.58
C ARG A 25 1.36 -15.77 -9.84
N TRP A 26 1.51 -15.93 -8.53
CA TRP A 26 0.60 -16.74 -7.70
C TRP A 26 -0.73 -16.07 -7.38
N GLY A 27 -0.99 -14.88 -7.91
CA GLY A 27 -2.30 -14.22 -7.83
C GLY A 27 -2.28 -12.76 -7.44
N LEU A 28 -1.14 -12.18 -7.02
CA LEU A 28 -1.10 -10.76 -6.63
C LEU A 28 -1.38 -9.82 -7.81
N ILE A 29 -1.02 -10.20 -9.05
CA ILE A 29 -1.33 -9.40 -10.24
C ILE A 29 -2.84 -9.18 -10.35
N GLY A 30 -3.64 -10.24 -10.29
CA GLY A 30 -5.11 -10.14 -10.37
C GLY A 30 -5.70 -9.36 -9.19
N LEU A 31 -5.12 -9.45 -7.99
CA LEU A 31 -5.56 -8.70 -6.83
C LEU A 31 -5.24 -7.21 -6.94
N ARG A 32 -4.09 -6.83 -7.50
CA ARG A 32 -3.76 -5.44 -7.81
C ARG A 32 -4.77 -4.85 -8.81
N GLU A 33 -5.04 -5.59 -9.87
CA GLU A 33 -6.05 -5.21 -10.88
C GLU A 33 -7.45 -5.08 -10.25
N GLU A 34 -7.90 -6.05 -9.41
CA GLU A 34 -9.18 -5.98 -8.67
C GLU A 34 -9.22 -4.75 -7.76
N THR A 35 -8.09 -4.37 -7.16
CA THR A 35 -7.99 -3.20 -6.29
C THR A 35 -8.19 -1.91 -7.08
N LEU A 36 -7.45 -1.73 -8.17
CA LEU A 36 -7.46 -0.49 -8.93
C LEU A 36 -8.77 -0.31 -9.72
N LYS A 37 -9.41 -1.38 -10.18
CA LYS A 37 -10.75 -1.33 -10.81
C LYS A 37 -11.86 -0.78 -9.89
N GLN A 38 -11.65 -0.76 -8.59
CA GLN A 38 -12.62 -0.23 -7.63
C GLN A 38 -12.39 1.23 -7.26
N LEU A 39 -11.34 1.84 -7.78
CA LEU A 39 -11.09 3.28 -7.60
C LEU A 39 -12.12 4.08 -8.40
N PRO A 40 -12.69 5.13 -7.83
CA PRO A 40 -13.54 6.07 -8.57
C PRO A 40 -12.69 6.87 -9.55
N PRO A 41 -13.33 7.48 -10.58
CA PRO A 41 -12.66 8.49 -11.38
C PRO A 41 -12.25 9.68 -10.52
N GLY A 42 -11.20 10.39 -10.94
CA GLY A 42 -10.71 11.57 -10.25
C GLY A 42 -9.21 11.52 -9.97
N ARG A 43 -8.78 12.34 -9.00
CA ARG A 43 -7.38 12.43 -8.58
C ARG A 43 -7.08 11.37 -7.52
N ILE A 44 -6.14 10.48 -7.83
CA ILE A 44 -5.77 9.35 -6.98
C ILE A 44 -4.39 9.55 -6.33
N LEU A 45 -4.25 9.00 -5.12
CA LEU A 45 -2.97 8.90 -4.40
C LEU A 45 -2.61 7.44 -4.19
N GLU A 46 -1.50 7.00 -4.73
CA GLU A 46 -0.88 5.74 -4.34
C GLU A 46 0.09 5.97 -3.19
N ILE A 47 -0.06 5.21 -2.11
CA ILE A 47 0.88 5.16 -1.00
C ILE A 47 1.81 3.95 -1.19
N GLY A 48 3.12 4.19 -1.17
CA GLY A 48 4.12 3.14 -1.32
C GLY A 48 4.13 2.51 -2.71
N ALA A 49 4.35 3.31 -3.74
CA ALA A 49 4.38 2.87 -5.14
C ALA A 49 5.48 1.82 -5.41
N GLY A 50 6.50 1.78 -4.57
CA GLY A 50 7.64 0.88 -4.73
C GLY A 50 8.31 1.06 -6.07
N THR A 51 8.55 -0.03 -6.76
CA THR A 51 9.11 -0.04 -8.12
C THR A 51 8.07 0.22 -9.22
N GLY A 52 6.82 0.60 -8.88
CA GLY A 52 5.78 0.90 -9.85
C GLY A 52 5.05 -0.32 -10.43
N LEU A 53 4.92 -1.41 -9.67
CA LEU A 53 4.24 -2.64 -10.13
C LEU A 53 2.74 -2.43 -10.40
N ASN A 54 2.13 -1.38 -9.87
CA ASN A 54 0.72 -1.06 -10.11
C ASN A 54 0.48 -0.25 -11.39
N PHE A 55 1.49 0.36 -11.99
CA PHE A 55 1.32 1.31 -13.10
C PHE A 55 0.60 0.70 -14.32
N VAL A 56 0.85 -0.59 -14.60
CA VAL A 56 0.18 -1.33 -15.69
C VAL A 56 -1.33 -1.53 -15.47
N HIS A 57 -1.81 -1.33 -14.24
CA HIS A 57 -3.21 -1.49 -13.87
C HIS A 57 -3.94 -0.14 -13.70
N TYR A 58 -3.24 0.98 -13.82
CA TYR A 58 -3.86 2.29 -13.73
C TYR A 58 -4.81 2.52 -14.91
N PRO A 59 -5.96 3.20 -14.69
CA PRO A 59 -6.76 3.71 -15.80
C PRO A 59 -5.88 4.59 -16.71
N PRO A 60 -6.06 4.54 -18.04
CA PRO A 60 -5.23 5.32 -18.97
C PRO A 60 -5.31 6.83 -18.74
N ASP A 61 -6.43 7.32 -18.22
CA ASP A 61 -6.72 8.71 -17.88
C ASP A 61 -6.46 9.05 -16.42
N ALA A 62 -5.83 8.15 -15.66
CA ALA A 62 -5.53 8.38 -14.24
C ALA A 62 -4.70 9.65 -14.04
N ARG A 63 -5.07 10.40 -13.01
CA ARG A 63 -4.37 11.62 -12.56
C ARG A 63 -4.07 11.52 -11.08
N GLY A 64 -2.94 12.06 -10.65
CA GLY A 64 -2.60 12.08 -9.24
C GLY A 64 -1.13 11.87 -8.95
N VAL A 65 -0.86 11.22 -7.84
CA VAL A 65 0.50 11.03 -7.34
C VAL A 65 0.72 9.57 -6.94
N ALA A 66 1.87 9.03 -7.32
CA ALA A 66 2.40 7.78 -6.81
C ALA A 66 3.56 8.12 -5.85
N GLY A 67 3.27 8.03 -4.55
CA GLY A 67 4.19 8.37 -3.48
C GLY A 67 5.01 7.17 -3.02
N GLU A 68 6.30 7.38 -2.79
CA GLU A 68 7.21 6.33 -2.31
C GLU A 68 8.28 6.92 -1.39
N PHE A 69 8.63 6.19 -0.35
CA PHE A 69 9.63 6.63 0.61
C PHE A 69 11.07 6.37 0.17
N SER A 70 11.32 5.23 -0.47
CA SER A 70 12.63 4.85 -0.96
C SER A 70 12.96 5.55 -2.27
N ARG A 71 14.09 6.26 -2.29
CA ARG A 71 14.58 6.92 -3.49
C ARG A 71 14.96 5.92 -4.58
N GLU A 72 15.56 4.79 -4.19
CA GLU A 72 16.02 3.79 -5.15
C GLU A 72 14.82 3.05 -5.79
N MET A 73 13.75 2.77 -5.01
CA MET A 73 12.49 2.28 -5.57
C MET A 73 11.90 3.26 -6.58
N LEU A 74 11.85 4.56 -6.25
CA LEU A 74 11.36 5.60 -7.16
C LEU A 74 12.18 5.71 -8.44
N LYS A 75 13.49 5.53 -8.39
CA LYS A 75 14.33 5.50 -9.60
C LYS A 75 13.88 4.37 -10.53
N ILE A 76 13.64 3.16 -10.00
CA ILE A 76 13.15 2.05 -10.81
C ILE A 76 11.75 2.36 -11.33
N ALA A 77 10.84 2.87 -10.49
CA ALA A 77 9.50 3.28 -10.90
C ALA A 77 9.52 4.32 -12.03
N SER A 78 10.47 5.24 -12.01
CA SER A 78 10.59 6.30 -13.01
C SER A 78 10.89 5.79 -14.42
N THR A 79 11.49 4.60 -14.55
CA THR A 79 11.78 3.96 -15.83
C THR A 79 10.57 3.26 -16.45
N LYS A 80 9.49 3.08 -15.68
CA LYS A 80 8.30 2.36 -16.14
C LYS A 80 7.26 3.29 -16.75
N THR A 81 6.54 2.77 -17.74
CA THR A 81 5.40 3.45 -18.35
C THR A 81 4.27 3.59 -17.33
N ARG A 82 3.71 4.79 -17.25
CA ARG A 82 2.54 5.13 -16.44
C ARG A 82 1.71 6.20 -17.13
N PRO A 83 0.44 6.43 -16.74
CA PRO A 83 -0.37 7.51 -17.28
C PRO A 83 0.31 8.88 -17.09
N ALA A 84 0.26 9.72 -18.12
CA ALA A 84 0.93 11.02 -18.12
C ALA A 84 0.44 11.96 -16.99
N GLY A 85 -0.78 11.76 -16.51
CA GLY A 85 -1.37 12.52 -15.39
C GLY A 85 -0.88 12.08 -14.01
N VAL A 86 -0.05 11.01 -13.90
CA VAL A 86 0.45 10.48 -12.62
C VAL A 86 1.91 10.92 -12.40
N GLN A 87 2.12 11.69 -11.35
CA GLN A 87 3.44 12.16 -10.94
C GLN A 87 4.05 11.23 -9.88
N LEU A 88 5.37 11.09 -9.89
CA LEU A 88 6.11 10.41 -8.83
C LEU A 88 6.58 11.42 -7.80
N LEU A 89 6.43 11.07 -6.53
CA LEU A 89 6.87 11.93 -5.44
C LEU A 89 7.53 11.10 -4.32
N GLN A 90 8.69 11.55 -3.86
CA GLN A 90 9.29 10.98 -2.67
C GLN A 90 8.64 11.59 -1.42
N ASN A 91 7.89 10.78 -0.66
CA ASN A 91 7.24 11.21 0.57
C ASN A 91 7.09 10.06 1.56
N ARG A 92 6.78 10.40 2.81
CA ARG A 92 6.38 9.43 3.84
C ARG A 92 4.87 9.32 3.87
N ALA A 93 4.36 8.13 4.22
CA ALA A 93 2.92 7.94 4.42
C ALA A 93 2.39 8.68 5.66
N GLU A 94 3.27 8.89 6.66
CA GLU A 94 2.97 9.56 7.92
C GLU A 94 3.02 11.09 7.84
N ASP A 95 3.49 11.65 6.71
CA ASP A 95 3.64 13.10 6.50
C ASP A 95 3.47 13.39 5.00
N LEU A 96 2.23 13.55 4.58
CA LEU A 96 1.87 13.73 3.17
C LEU A 96 1.87 15.23 2.81
N PRO A 97 2.70 15.66 1.84
CA PRO A 97 2.85 17.08 1.49
C PRO A 97 1.69 17.57 0.59
N PHE A 98 0.45 17.31 1.00
CA PHE A 98 -0.75 17.67 0.25
C PHE A 98 -1.75 18.38 1.14
N GLU A 99 -2.58 19.22 0.55
CA GLU A 99 -3.68 19.89 1.21
C GLU A 99 -4.80 18.90 1.57
N ASP A 100 -5.62 19.27 2.56
CA ASP A 100 -6.78 18.50 2.99
C ASP A 100 -7.74 18.30 1.81
N GLY A 101 -8.29 17.09 1.68
CA GLY A 101 -9.28 16.75 0.66
C GLY A 101 -8.81 16.87 -0.78
N SER A 102 -7.50 16.91 -1.04
CA SER A 102 -6.93 17.10 -2.38
C SER A 102 -7.04 15.89 -3.32
N PHE A 103 -7.48 14.73 -2.80
CA PHE A 103 -7.65 13.50 -3.58
C PHE A 103 -9.08 12.96 -3.49
N ASP A 104 -9.57 12.36 -4.58
CA ASP A 104 -10.84 11.64 -4.63
C ASP A 104 -10.72 10.24 -4.04
N ALA A 105 -9.56 9.62 -4.20
CA ALA A 105 -9.25 8.32 -3.63
C ALA A 105 -7.77 8.17 -3.30
N ALA A 106 -7.48 7.27 -2.32
CA ALA A 106 -6.14 6.76 -2.09
C ALA A 106 -6.13 5.23 -2.14
N PHE A 107 -4.98 4.65 -2.45
CA PHE A 107 -4.80 3.22 -2.35
C PHE A 107 -3.36 2.84 -1.95
N ALA A 108 -3.24 1.63 -1.39
CA ALA A 108 -1.96 1.03 -1.06
C ALA A 108 -2.01 -0.48 -1.34
N THR A 109 -0.88 -1.04 -1.77
CA THR A 109 -0.77 -2.47 -2.03
C THR A 109 0.50 -3.03 -1.38
N LEU A 110 0.33 -3.80 -0.29
CA LEU A 110 1.40 -4.44 0.48
C LEU A 110 2.41 -3.43 1.06
N VAL A 111 1.90 -2.38 1.69
CA VAL A 111 2.69 -1.25 2.20
C VAL A 111 2.68 -1.18 3.72
N PHE A 112 1.51 -1.37 4.32
CA PHE A 112 1.33 -1.11 5.75
C PHE A 112 2.01 -2.14 6.66
N CYS A 113 2.60 -3.21 6.12
CA CYS A 113 3.51 -4.07 6.87
C CYS A 113 4.81 -3.36 7.26
N SER A 114 5.30 -2.44 6.42
CA SER A 114 6.58 -1.74 6.58
C SER A 114 6.47 -0.27 7.04
N VAL A 115 5.27 0.29 7.10
CA VAL A 115 5.04 1.64 7.62
C VAL A 115 5.37 1.71 9.10
N GLU A 116 6.11 2.73 9.53
CA GLU A 116 6.59 2.89 10.91
C GLU A 116 5.42 3.20 11.87
N SER A 117 4.60 4.18 11.53
CA SER A 117 3.40 4.58 12.28
C SER A 117 2.12 4.47 11.43
N PRO A 118 1.50 3.26 11.35
CA PRO A 118 0.29 3.09 10.54
C PRO A 118 -0.88 4.00 10.96
N ARG A 119 -0.95 4.37 12.24
CA ARG A 119 -2.02 5.27 12.73
C ARG A 119 -1.85 6.67 12.16
N GLU A 120 -0.63 7.21 12.16
CA GLU A 120 -0.32 8.52 11.57
C GLU A 120 -0.55 8.49 10.06
N ALA A 121 -0.10 7.43 9.39
CA ALA A 121 -0.31 7.28 7.96
C ALA A 121 -1.80 7.22 7.58
N PHE A 122 -2.64 6.51 8.36
CA PHE A 122 -4.08 6.51 8.11
C PHE A 122 -4.75 7.83 8.45
N ALA A 123 -4.26 8.57 9.45
CA ALA A 123 -4.73 9.93 9.73
C ALA A 123 -4.41 10.88 8.58
N GLU A 124 -3.21 10.80 8.00
CA GLU A 124 -2.83 11.57 6.83
C GLU A 124 -3.65 11.20 5.59
N ILE A 125 -3.88 9.91 5.32
CA ILE A 125 -4.76 9.46 4.23
C ILE A 125 -6.17 10.04 4.43
N ARG A 126 -6.71 9.98 5.66
CA ARG A 126 -8.01 10.57 5.97
C ARG A 126 -8.04 12.07 5.75
N ARG A 127 -6.96 12.79 6.05
CA ARG A 127 -6.83 14.23 5.84
C ARG A 127 -6.81 14.62 4.37
N VAL A 128 -5.98 13.94 3.56
CA VAL A 128 -5.75 14.32 2.17
C VAL A 128 -6.81 13.80 1.21
N VAL A 129 -7.57 12.78 1.58
CA VAL A 129 -8.71 12.29 0.79
C VAL A 129 -9.97 13.03 1.23
N ARG A 130 -10.72 13.57 0.26
CA ARG A 130 -11.94 14.35 0.55
C ARG A 130 -13.00 13.53 1.30
N PRO A 131 -13.90 14.17 2.07
CA PRO A 131 -15.05 13.49 2.65
C PRO A 131 -15.86 12.74 1.58
N GLY A 132 -16.28 11.51 1.90
CA GLY A 132 -16.93 10.58 0.96
C GLY A 132 -15.97 9.90 -0.02
N GLY A 133 -14.70 10.25 -0.03
CA GLY A 133 -13.67 9.64 -0.88
C GLY A 133 -13.37 8.18 -0.52
N THR A 134 -12.78 7.46 -1.44
CA THR A 134 -12.53 6.01 -1.33
C THR A 134 -11.09 5.73 -0.94
N VAL A 135 -10.88 4.79 -0.01
CA VAL A 135 -9.54 4.25 0.29
C VAL A 135 -9.56 2.75 0.04
N MET A 136 -8.62 2.27 -0.80
CA MET A 136 -8.47 0.86 -1.14
C MET A 136 -7.14 0.32 -0.61
N LEU A 137 -7.18 -0.77 0.13
CA LEU A 137 -5.98 -1.40 0.68
C LEU A 137 -5.94 -2.87 0.27
N LEU A 138 -4.82 -3.28 -0.28
CA LEU A 138 -4.48 -4.69 -0.52
C LEU A 138 -3.31 -5.04 0.42
N GLU A 139 -3.58 -5.77 1.49
CA GLU A 139 -2.59 -5.94 2.56
C GLU A 139 -2.45 -7.39 3.02
N HIS A 140 -1.22 -7.75 3.37
CA HIS A 140 -0.98 -8.97 4.13
C HIS A 140 -1.61 -8.85 5.51
N VAL A 141 -2.27 -9.93 5.93
CA VAL A 141 -2.88 -9.98 7.25
C VAL A 141 -2.58 -11.32 7.91
N ARG A 142 -2.63 -11.35 9.23
CA ARG A 142 -2.56 -12.59 9.98
C ARG A 142 -3.71 -13.51 9.60
N PRO A 143 -3.48 -14.67 8.99
CA PRO A 143 -4.55 -15.59 8.65
C PRO A 143 -5.21 -16.16 9.93
N ARG A 144 -6.47 -16.55 9.81
CA ARG A 144 -7.20 -17.20 10.90
C ARG A 144 -6.89 -18.70 10.96
N GLY A 145 -7.18 -19.32 12.12
CA GLY A 145 -7.01 -20.75 12.30
C GLY A 145 -5.55 -21.21 12.42
N ILE A 146 -5.28 -22.42 11.94
CA ILE A 146 -3.99 -23.11 12.12
C ILE A 146 -2.80 -22.42 11.45
N LEU A 147 -3.03 -21.61 10.42
CA LEU A 147 -1.97 -20.83 9.76
C LEU A 147 -1.52 -19.62 10.58
N GLY A 148 -2.35 -19.14 11.52
CA GLY A 148 -2.03 -17.97 12.34
C GLY A 148 -0.70 -18.09 13.09
N PRO A 149 -0.46 -19.15 13.88
CA PRO A 149 0.80 -19.33 14.59
C PRO A 149 2.03 -19.44 13.67
N VAL A 150 1.88 -20.04 12.48
CA VAL A 150 2.95 -20.13 11.48
C VAL A 150 3.31 -18.71 11.00
N PHE A 151 2.31 -17.86 10.74
CA PHE A 151 2.53 -16.47 10.35
C PHE A 151 3.11 -15.62 11.48
N ASP A 152 2.77 -15.90 12.75
CA ASP A 152 3.40 -15.24 13.88
C ASP A 152 4.91 -15.58 13.97
N LEU A 153 5.28 -16.83 13.70
CA LEU A 153 6.69 -17.23 13.65
C LEU A 153 7.41 -16.59 12.44
N LEU A 154 6.79 -16.60 11.26
CA LEU A 154 7.33 -15.92 10.08
C LEU A 154 7.47 -14.42 10.32
N ASN A 155 6.52 -13.79 11.03
CA ASN A 155 6.59 -12.37 11.38
C ASN A 155 7.83 -12.03 12.21
N VAL A 156 8.24 -12.90 13.14
CA VAL A 156 9.48 -12.70 13.90
C VAL A 156 10.70 -12.61 12.97
N LEU A 157 10.72 -13.45 11.94
CA LEU A 157 11.80 -13.46 10.95
C LEU A 157 11.74 -12.24 10.02
N THR A 158 10.55 -11.92 9.49
CA THR A 158 10.38 -10.79 8.57
C THR A 158 10.62 -9.44 9.26
N VAL A 159 10.18 -9.26 10.50
CA VAL A 159 10.49 -8.07 11.30
C VAL A 159 11.99 -7.97 11.56
N ARG A 160 12.67 -9.07 11.89
CA ARG A 160 14.11 -9.05 12.14
C ARG A 160 14.94 -8.73 10.90
N LEU A 161 14.51 -9.22 9.73
CA LEU A 161 15.25 -9.05 8.46
C LEU A 161 14.84 -7.78 7.71
N PHE A 162 13.54 -7.45 7.68
CA PHE A 162 12.97 -6.41 6.82
C PHE A 162 12.18 -5.34 7.58
N ASP A 163 11.96 -5.50 8.87
CA ASP A 163 11.06 -4.67 9.70
C ASP A 163 9.59 -4.73 9.23
N ASP A 164 9.23 -5.82 8.56
CA ASP A 164 7.90 -6.06 8.00
C ASP A 164 7.01 -6.84 8.97
N HIS A 165 5.89 -6.22 9.34
CA HIS A 165 4.89 -6.80 10.22
C HIS A 165 3.76 -7.47 9.41
N VAL A 166 3.98 -8.71 8.97
CA VAL A 166 3.02 -9.45 8.11
C VAL A 166 1.76 -9.92 8.85
N ASN A 167 1.69 -9.76 10.17
CA ASN A 167 0.56 -10.16 11.01
C ASN A 167 -0.31 -8.98 11.49
N ARG A 168 -0.18 -7.79 10.89
CA ARG A 168 -0.98 -6.60 11.28
C ARG A 168 -2.47 -6.81 11.05
N ARG A 169 -3.28 -6.27 11.96
CA ARG A 169 -4.75 -6.22 11.85
C ARG A 169 -5.17 -4.91 11.18
N THR A 170 -4.84 -4.75 9.92
CA THR A 170 -4.97 -3.49 9.16
C THR A 170 -6.39 -2.94 9.21
N ALA A 171 -7.43 -3.77 9.04
CA ALA A 171 -8.82 -3.31 9.10
C ALA A 171 -9.18 -2.66 10.45
N LYS A 172 -8.61 -3.15 11.57
CA LYS A 172 -8.81 -2.54 12.89
C LYS A 172 -8.10 -1.19 12.99
N LEU A 173 -6.86 -1.09 12.52
CA LEU A 173 -6.09 0.16 12.53
C LEU A 173 -6.77 1.25 11.70
N VAL A 174 -7.33 0.87 10.56
CA VAL A 174 -8.11 1.76 9.68
C VAL A 174 -9.32 2.34 10.40
N SER A 175 -10.11 1.48 11.08
CA SER A 175 -11.28 1.93 11.87
C SER A 175 -10.88 2.83 13.04
N GLU A 176 -9.78 2.51 13.74
CA GLU A 176 -9.25 3.32 14.84
C GLU A 176 -8.78 4.70 14.38
N ALA A 177 -8.36 4.84 13.12
CA ALA A 177 -7.99 6.12 12.51
C ALA A 177 -9.20 6.93 11.99
N GLY A 178 -10.43 6.42 12.18
CA GLY A 178 -11.65 7.11 11.80
C GLY A 178 -12.04 6.96 10.32
N LEU A 179 -11.52 5.95 9.63
CA LEU A 179 -11.99 5.56 8.31
C LEU A 179 -13.10 4.50 8.43
N GLU A 180 -14.20 4.68 7.72
CA GLU A 180 -15.30 3.71 7.66
C GLU A 180 -14.89 2.49 6.82
N VAL A 181 -14.82 1.30 7.42
CA VAL A 181 -14.58 0.06 6.68
C VAL A 181 -15.89 -0.39 6.03
N VAL A 182 -15.99 -0.23 4.71
CA VAL A 182 -17.18 -0.59 3.93
C VAL A 182 -17.22 -2.08 3.59
N ASN A 183 -16.07 -2.67 3.24
CA ASN A 183 -15.99 -4.08 2.86
C ASN A 183 -14.57 -4.63 3.10
N VAL A 184 -14.50 -5.92 3.46
CA VAL A 184 -13.26 -6.69 3.57
C VAL A 184 -13.42 -8.01 2.85
N LYS A 185 -12.68 -8.22 1.78
CA LYS A 185 -12.62 -9.48 1.04
C LYS A 185 -11.31 -10.18 1.33
N SER A 186 -11.37 -11.31 2.02
CA SER A 186 -10.20 -12.18 2.21
C SER A 186 -9.88 -12.97 0.94
N ARG A 187 -8.60 -13.05 0.62
CA ARG A 187 -8.05 -13.73 -0.54
C ARG A 187 -6.88 -14.62 -0.12
N LEU A 188 -6.47 -15.54 -1.00
CA LEU A 188 -5.30 -16.40 -0.80
C LEU A 188 -5.33 -17.07 0.60
N PHE A 189 -6.38 -17.84 0.89
CA PHE A 189 -6.57 -18.56 2.17
C PHE A 189 -6.56 -17.64 3.42
N GLY A 190 -6.95 -16.38 3.27
CA GLY A 190 -7.00 -15.40 4.36
C GLY A 190 -5.67 -14.71 4.67
N ILE A 191 -4.66 -14.87 3.80
CA ILE A 191 -3.33 -14.26 3.93
C ILE A 191 -3.35 -12.81 3.45
N VAL A 192 -4.22 -12.49 2.48
CA VAL A 192 -4.33 -11.15 1.91
C VAL A 192 -5.78 -10.67 2.04
N ASN A 193 -5.95 -9.43 2.49
CA ASN A 193 -7.24 -8.75 2.49
C ASN A 193 -7.26 -7.60 1.50
N LEU A 194 -8.34 -7.55 0.73
CA LEU A 194 -8.75 -6.37 -0.01
C LEU A 194 -9.78 -5.61 0.85
N ILE A 195 -9.40 -4.43 1.31
CA ILE A 195 -10.18 -3.62 2.25
C ILE A 195 -10.62 -2.35 1.51
N LYS A 196 -11.93 -2.12 1.45
CA LYS A 196 -12.52 -0.89 0.94
C LYS A 196 -13.00 -0.04 2.09
N CYS A 197 -12.55 1.21 2.14
CA CYS A 197 -12.94 2.18 3.15
C CYS A 197 -13.47 3.45 2.51
N ARG A 198 -14.17 4.24 3.33
CA ARG A 198 -14.66 5.57 2.99
C ARG A 198 -14.15 6.57 4.03
N VAL A 199 -13.82 7.77 3.59
CA VAL A 199 -13.55 8.90 4.48
C VAL A 199 -14.89 9.50 4.92
N SER A 200 -15.07 9.63 6.23
CA SER A 200 -16.27 10.22 6.85
C SER A 200 -16.22 11.74 6.75
#